data_85d2e221ce960b1594961e03e73864ad
#
_entry.id   85d2e221ce960b1594961e03e73864ad
#
_cell.length_a   1.000
_cell.length_b   1.000
_cell.length_c   1.000
_cell.angle_alpha   90.00
_cell.angle_beta   90.00
_cell.angle_gamma   90.00
#
_symmetry.space_group_name_H-M   'P 1'
#
loop_
_entity.id
_entity.type
_entity.pdbx_description
1 polymer ?
#
loop_
_entity_poly.entity_id
_entity_poly.type
_entity_poly.pdbx_seq_one_letter_code
_entity_poly.pdbx_strand_id
1 'polypeptide(L)'
;NAKLMSDSVDIFDAKILNIAIDFKAVAEAGYDKVLAMSNSKKALRDYFRLNPNSIGEAILPQKLINVVNEATGINDVIELNVNLKTGTNYSNLNYDMLANHSSDGRKIFIPKNVIWEVKFPFQDINGEVR
;
A
#
# COMPACT_ATOMS: atom_id res chain seq x y z
N ASN A 1 -22.03 10.12 -25.68
CA ASN A 1 -21.09 10.43 -26.72
C ASN A 1 -19.81 9.61 -26.61
N ALA A 2 -19.02 9.66 -27.65
CA ALA A 2 -17.84 8.84 -27.76
C ALA A 2 -16.79 9.14 -26.67
N LYS A 3 -16.72 10.34 -26.23
CA LYS A 3 -15.73 10.73 -25.23
C LYS A 3 -16.00 10.11 -23.88
N LEU A 4 -17.24 10.15 -23.46
CA LEU A 4 -17.64 9.50 -22.21
C LEU A 4 -17.46 8.01 -22.32
N MET A 5 -17.76 7.45 -23.46
CA MET A 5 -17.58 6.04 -23.69
C MET A 5 -16.11 5.66 -23.65
N SER A 6 -15.24 6.54 -24.16
CA SER A 6 -13.81 6.31 -24.14
C SER A 6 -13.30 6.21 -22.68
N ASP A 7 -13.73 7.12 -21.82
CA ASP A 7 -13.35 7.07 -20.42
C ASP A 7 -13.85 5.79 -19.75
N SER A 8 -15.09 5.39 -20.06
CA SER A 8 -15.65 4.17 -19.51
C SER A 8 -14.89 2.93 -19.99
N VAL A 9 -14.48 2.92 -21.25
CA VAL A 9 -13.68 1.82 -21.79
C VAL A 9 -12.35 1.73 -21.07
N ASP A 10 -11.69 2.87 -20.86
CA ASP A 10 -10.42 2.88 -20.15
C ASP A 10 -10.54 2.32 -18.74
N ILE A 11 -11.63 2.61 -18.05
CA ILE A 11 -11.90 2.06 -16.73
C ILE A 11 -12.08 0.55 -16.78
N PHE A 12 -12.83 0.05 -17.75
CA PHE A 12 -13.05 -1.39 -17.90
C PHE A 12 -11.78 -2.13 -18.27
N ASP A 13 -10.87 -1.48 -18.99
CA ASP A 13 -9.60 -2.08 -19.38
C ASP A 13 -8.53 -1.97 -18.30
N ALA A 14 -8.83 -1.34 -17.18
CA ALA A 14 -7.86 -1.19 -16.09
C ALA A 14 -7.49 -2.55 -15.51
N LYS A 15 -6.19 -2.71 -15.26
CA LYS A 15 -5.65 -3.91 -14.65
C LYS A 15 -5.35 -3.66 -13.19
N ILE A 16 -5.47 -4.70 -12.38
CA ILE A 16 -5.26 -4.61 -10.94
C ILE A 16 -3.88 -5.15 -10.59
N LEU A 17 -3.13 -4.36 -9.83
CA LEU A 17 -1.85 -4.76 -9.26
C LEU A 17 -2.05 -4.99 -7.77
N ASN A 18 -1.90 -6.22 -7.33
CA ASN A 18 -2.04 -6.55 -5.91
C ASN A 18 -0.70 -6.40 -5.21
N ILE A 19 -0.72 -5.73 -4.08
CA ILE A 19 0.49 -5.51 -3.27
C ILE A 19 0.28 -5.97 -1.83
N ALA A 20 1.38 -6.20 -1.15
CA ALA A 20 1.41 -6.42 0.29
C ALA A 20 2.34 -5.39 0.91
N ILE A 21 2.10 -5.08 2.17
CA ILE A 21 2.90 -4.11 2.91
C ILE A 21 3.51 -4.81 4.12
N ASP A 22 4.82 -4.71 4.24
CA ASP A 22 5.58 -5.20 5.40
C ASP A 22 6.29 -4.03 6.04
N PHE A 23 6.10 -3.85 7.33
CA PHE A 23 6.78 -2.75 8.03
C PHE A 23 7.44 -3.24 9.32
N LYS A 24 8.43 -2.49 9.76
CA LYS A 24 9.07 -2.66 11.06
C LYS A 24 9.06 -1.33 11.78
N ALA A 25 8.63 -1.35 13.04
CA ALA A 25 8.51 -0.16 13.84
C ALA A 25 8.99 -0.40 15.26
N VAL A 26 9.16 0.69 16.00
CA VAL A 26 9.54 0.66 17.41
C VAL A 26 8.37 1.22 18.21
N ALA A 27 7.96 0.48 19.24
CA ALA A 27 6.92 0.95 20.15
C ALA A 27 7.46 2.04 21.08
N GLU A 28 6.56 2.90 21.54
CA GLU A 28 6.88 3.86 22.58
C GLU A 28 7.29 3.14 23.88
N ALA A 29 8.20 3.74 24.63
CA ALA A 29 8.66 3.17 25.88
C ALA A 29 7.47 2.89 26.82
N GLY A 30 7.38 1.66 27.31
CA GLY A 30 6.31 1.25 28.22
C GLY A 30 4.98 0.94 27.53
N TYR A 31 4.89 1.05 26.22
CA TYR A 31 3.68 0.71 25.50
C TYR A 31 3.68 -0.76 25.09
N ASP A 32 2.52 -1.41 25.12
CA ASP A 32 2.37 -2.80 24.70
C ASP A 32 2.65 -2.94 23.20
N LYS A 33 3.66 -3.74 22.85
CA LYS A 33 4.07 -3.96 21.47
C LYS A 33 2.99 -4.60 20.61
N VAL A 34 2.23 -5.54 21.18
CA VAL A 34 1.15 -6.20 20.46
C VAL A 34 0.04 -5.20 20.14
N LEU A 35 -0.30 -4.36 21.09
CA LEU A 35 -1.30 -3.33 20.90
C LEU A 35 -0.83 -2.28 19.90
N ALA A 36 0.43 -1.87 19.96
CA ALA A 36 1.02 -0.93 19.02
C ALA A 36 0.97 -1.50 17.59
N MET A 37 1.28 -2.78 17.43
CA MET A 37 1.19 -3.46 16.14
C MET A 37 -0.24 -3.49 15.62
N SER A 38 -1.19 -3.83 16.47
CA SER A 38 -2.61 -3.84 16.12
C SER A 38 -3.08 -2.45 15.66
N ASN A 39 -2.68 -1.42 16.40
CA ASN A 39 -3.02 -0.03 16.07
C ASN A 39 -2.44 0.40 14.73
N SER A 40 -1.20 0.02 14.43
CA SER A 40 -0.56 0.36 13.16
C SER A 40 -1.22 -0.33 11.97
N LYS A 41 -1.54 -1.61 12.11
CA LYS A 41 -2.25 -2.34 11.05
C LYS A 41 -3.63 -1.74 10.80
N LYS A 42 -4.34 -1.41 11.86
CA LYS A 42 -5.66 -0.78 11.75
C LYS A 42 -5.55 0.57 11.07
N ALA A 43 -4.54 1.37 11.40
CA ALA A 43 -4.31 2.67 10.78
C ALA A 43 -4.13 2.53 9.27
N LEU A 44 -3.33 1.56 8.82
CA LEU A 44 -3.14 1.31 7.38
C LEU A 44 -4.43 0.84 6.71
N ARG A 45 -5.16 -0.09 7.34
CA ARG A 45 -6.44 -0.54 6.77
C ARG A 45 -7.44 0.60 6.63
N ASP A 46 -7.55 1.44 7.65
CA ASP A 46 -8.45 2.59 7.62
C ASP A 46 -8.01 3.60 6.57
N TYR A 47 -6.72 3.83 6.42
CA TYR A 47 -6.19 4.72 5.41
C TYR A 47 -6.60 4.28 4.00
N PHE A 48 -6.43 3.00 3.68
CA PHE A 48 -6.80 2.48 2.36
C PHE A 48 -8.31 2.51 2.14
N ARG A 49 -9.09 2.26 3.18
CA ARG A 49 -10.55 2.32 3.08
C ARG A 49 -11.04 3.73 2.82
N LEU A 50 -10.44 4.72 3.46
CA LEU A 50 -10.86 6.12 3.36
C LEU A 50 -10.25 6.84 2.15
N ASN A 51 -9.19 6.31 1.58
CA ASN A 51 -8.46 6.91 0.46
C ASN A 51 -8.30 5.91 -0.69
N PRO A 52 -9.38 5.57 -1.39
CA PRO A 52 -9.29 4.63 -2.50
C PRO A 52 -8.39 5.17 -3.60
N ASN A 53 -7.63 4.27 -4.21
CA ASN A 53 -6.68 4.63 -5.25
C ASN A 53 -7.39 4.92 -6.58
N SER A 54 -6.75 5.78 -7.38
CA SER A 54 -7.17 6.05 -8.74
C SER A 54 -6.30 5.26 -9.71
N ILE A 55 -6.81 5.08 -10.93
CA ILE A 55 -6.05 4.40 -11.99
C ILE A 55 -4.79 5.23 -12.31
N GLY A 56 -3.66 4.55 -12.38
CA GLY A 56 -2.37 5.19 -12.67
C GLY A 56 -1.77 5.97 -11.51
N GLU A 57 -2.39 5.92 -10.35
CA GLU A 57 -1.87 6.60 -9.16
C GLU A 57 -0.60 5.93 -8.66
N ALA A 58 0.44 6.71 -8.40
CA ALA A 58 1.70 6.18 -7.91
C ALA A 58 1.56 5.66 -6.48
N ILE A 59 2.37 4.66 -6.12
CA ILE A 59 2.50 4.22 -4.74
C ILE A 59 3.46 5.18 -4.03
N LEU A 60 3.06 5.69 -2.88
CA LEU A 60 3.85 6.64 -2.11
C LEU A 60 4.24 6.03 -0.75
N PRO A 61 5.36 5.29 -0.69
CA PRO A 61 5.77 4.64 0.55
C PRO A 61 5.89 5.57 1.74
N GLN A 62 6.33 6.81 1.52
CA GLN A 62 6.46 7.77 2.62
C GLN A 62 5.12 8.11 3.27
N LYS A 63 4.04 8.15 2.50
CA LYS A 63 2.71 8.35 3.07
C LYS A 63 2.31 7.19 3.97
N LEU A 64 2.62 5.97 3.55
CA LEU A 64 2.33 4.79 4.33
C LEU A 64 3.15 4.75 5.62
N ILE A 65 4.42 5.16 5.54
CA ILE A 65 5.27 5.30 6.72
C ILE A 65 4.66 6.31 7.69
N ASN A 66 4.18 7.44 7.19
CA ASN A 66 3.57 8.45 8.03
C ASN A 66 2.31 7.93 8.73
N VAL A 67 1.50 7.16 8.03
CA VAL A 67 0.30 6.54 8.61
C VAL A 67 0.66 5.64 9.78
N VAL A 68 1.66 4.78 9.61
CA VAL A 68 2.13 3.89 10.67
C VAL A 68 2.71 4.69 11.83
N ASN A 69 3.51 5.71 11.52
CA ASN A 69 4.19 6.52 12.53
C ASN A 69 3.20 7.30 13.40
N GLU A 70 2.04 7.65 12.87
CA GLU A 70 0.99 8.35 13.62
C GLU A 70 0.11 7.41 14.44
N ALA A 71 0.26 6.11 14.30
CA ALA A 71 -0.53 5.14 15.07
C ALA A 71 -0.18 5.22 16.54
N THR A 72 -1.19 5.05 17.41
CA THR A 72 -1.00 5.11 18.85
C THR A 72 -0.04 4.02 19.32
N GLY A 73 0.98 4.42 20.05
CA GLY A 73 1.98 3.49 20.61
C GLY A 73 3.21 3.28 19.75
N ILE A 74 3.29 3.91 18.58
CA ILE A 74 4.46 3.82 17.70
C ILE A 74 5.35 5.02 17.94
N ASN A 75 6.62 4.74 18.25
CA ASN A 75 7.64 5.78 18.39
C ASN A 75 8.24 6.16 17.04
N ASP A 76 8.62 5.16 16.26
CA ASP A 76 9.26 5.39 14.95
C ASP A 76 9.08 4.18 14.05
N VAL A 77 9.20 4.40 12.75
CA VAL A 77 9.16 3.35 11.72
C VAL A 77 10.56 3.11 11.21
N ILE A 78 11.05 1.88 11.34
CA ILE A 78 12.39 1.51 10.89
C ILE A 78 12.42 1.35 9.38
N GLU A 79 11.46 0.60 8.83
CA GLU A 79 11.33 0.39 7.40
C GLU A 79 9.91 0.02 7.02
N LEU A 80 9.58 0.24 5.77
CA LEU A 80 8.31 -0.18 5.19
C LEU A 80 8.58 -0.61 3.75
N ASN A 81 8.17 -1.82 3.41
CA ASN A 81 8.36 -2.40 2.09
C ASN A 81 7.02 -2.69 1.43
N VAL A 82 6.94 -2.42 0.14
CA VAL A 82 5.79 -2.72 -0.69
C VAL A 82 6.18 -3.87 -1.61
N ASN A 83 5.46 -4.98 -1.55
CA ASN A 83 5.76 -6.18 -2.28
C ASN A 83 4.64 -6.55 -3.24
N LEU A 84 5.00 -7.12 -4.38
CA LEU A 84 4.03 -7.62 -5.34
C LEU A 84 3.41 -8.93 -4.84
N LYS A 85 2.09 -9.07 -5.02
CA LYS A 85 1.37 -10.31 -4.74
C LYS A 85 0.74 -10.83 -6.02
N THR A 86 1.03 -12.08 -6.36
CA THR A 86 0.44 -12.77 -7.51
C THR A 86 0.06 -14.18 -7.12
N GLY A 87 -0.63 -14.89 -8.01
CA GLY A 87 -0.98 -16.29 -7.80
C GLY A 87 -2.46 -16.48 -7.51
N THR A 88 -2.78 -17.58 -6.84
CA THR A 88 -4.17 -17.92 -6.51
C THR A 88 -4.80 -16.83 -5.65
N ASN A 89 -5.99 -16.38 -6.02
CA ASN A 89 -6.75 -15.32 -5.37
C ASN A 89 -6.21 -13.90 -5.57
N TYR A 90 -5.14 -13.74 -6.35
CA TYR A 90 -4.58 -12.43 -6.69
C TYR A 90 -4.61 -12.22 -8.20
N SER A 91 -4.45 -10.97 -8.61
CA SER A 91 -4.21 -10.66 -10.01
C SER A 91 -2.88 -11.28 -10.44
N ASN A 92 -2.83 -11.75 -11.70
CA ASN A 92 -1.60 -12.30 -12.27
C ASN A 92 -0.71 -11.21 -12.87
N LEU A 93 -1.08 -9.95 -12.74
CA LEU A 93 -0.28 -8.85 -13.26
C LEU A 93 1.06 -8.81 -12.53
N ASN A 94 2.13 -8.91 -13.31
CA ASN A 94 3.50 -8.83 -12.81
C ASN A 94 4.07 -7.46 -13.15
N TYR A 95 4.74 -6.82 -12.19
CA TYR A 95 5.27 -5.49 -12.37
C TYR A 95 6.53 -5.33 -11.53
N ASP A 96 7.60 -4.84 -12.16
CA ASP A 96 8.86 -4.61 -11.47
C ASP A 96 8.83 -3.26 -10.77
N MET A 97 8.49 -3.28 -9.49
CA MET A 97 8.40 -2.05 -8.69
C MET A 97 9.76 -1.44 -8.40
N LEU A 98 10.81 -2.26 -8.31
CA LEU A 98 12.16 -1.76 -8.07
C LEU A 98 12.68 -0.97 -9.26
N ALA A 99 12.39 -1.43 -10.49
CA ALA A 99 12.83 -0.74 -11.69
C ALA A 99 12.06 0.55 -11.95
N ASN A 100 10.90 0.72 -11.31
CA ASN A 100 9.98 1.81 -11.59
C ASN A 100 9.79 2.79 -10.43
N HIS A 101 10.71 2.80 -9.46
CA HIS A 101 10.66 3.80 -8.41
C HIS A 101 11.40 5.08 -8.84
N SER A 102 11.07 6.19 -8.19
CA SER A 102 11.77 7.45 -8.42
C SER A 102 13.21 7.37 -7.88
N SER A 103 14.07 8.27 -8.34
CA SER A 103 15.47 8.27 -7.95
C SER A 103 15.68 8.42 -6.44
N ASP A 104 14.74 9.10 -5.75
CA ASP A 104 14.80 9.26 -4.29
C ASP A 104 14.03 8.17 -3.53
N GLY A 105 13.44 7.21 -4.25
CA GLY A 105 12.70 6.11 -3.65
C GLY A 105 11.34 6.48 -3.07
N ARG A 106 10.87 7.71 -3.25
CA ARG A 106 9.63 8.18 -2.63
C ARG A 106 8.37 7.79 -3.39
N LYS A 107 8.51 7.45 -4.65
CA LYS A 107 7.39 7.06 -5.51
C LYS A 107 7.69 5.77 -6.22
N ILE A 108 6.68 4.93 -6.36
CA ILE A 108 6.70 3.79 -7.26
C ILE A 108 5.71 4.13 -8.35
N PHE A 109 6.21 4.31 -9.58
CA PHE A 109 5.37 4.69 -10.71
C PHE A 109 4.52 3.53 -11.18
N ILE A 110 3.27 3.81 -11.49
CA ILE A 110 2.29 2.82 -11.93
C ILE A 110 1.83 3.18 -13.34
N PRO A 111 1.69 2.21 -14.24
CA PRO A 111 1.18 2.48 -15.60
C PRO A 111 -0.21 3.09 -15.57
N LYS A 112 -0.54 3.86 -16.61
CA LYS A 112 -1.80 4.61 -16.70
C LYS A 112 -3.05 3.74 -16.64
N ASN A 113 -2.94 2.48 -17.04
CA ASN A 113 -4.07 1.55 -17.07
C ASN A 113 -4.08 0.57 -15.91
N VAL A 114 -3.33 0.87 -14.86
CA VAL A 114 -3.20 -0.02 -13.69
C VAL A 114 -3.67 0.70 -12.45
N ILE A 115 -4.42 0.01 -11.61
CA ILE A 115 -4.77 0.45 -10.27
C ILE A 115 -4.16 -0.55 -9.28
N TRP A 116 -3.48 -0.06 -8.24
CA TRP A 116 -2.92 -0.93 -7.23
C TRP A 116 -3.85 -1.01 -6.01
N GLU A 117 -3.84 -2.16 -5.35
CA GLU A 117 -4.63 -2.36 -4.15
C GLU A 117 -3.99 -3.40 -3.22
N VAL A 118 -4.33 -3.33 -1.94
CA VAL A 118 -4.10 -4.40 -0.97
C VAL A 118 -5.40 -5.19 -0.89
N LYS A 119 -5.45 -6.33 -1.58
CA LYS A 119 -6.69 -7.09 -1.75
C LYS A 119 -7.21 -7.67 -0.43
N PHE A 120 -6.31 -8.14 0.41
CA PHE A 120 -6.66 -8.74 1.70
C PHE A 120 -5.97 -7.98 2.82
N PRO A 121 -6.55 -6.85 3.28
CA PRO A 121 -5.88 -6.00 4.27
C PRO A 121 -5.53 -6.68 5.59
N PHE A 122 -6.28 -7.72 5.96
CA PHE A 122 -5.99 -8.47 7.19
C PHE A 122 -4.87 -9.49 7.03
N GLN A 123 -4.50 -9.82 5.81
CA GLN A 123 -3.51 -10.84 5.46
C GLN A 123 -2.22 -10.24 4.92
N ASP A 124 -2.35 -9.20 4.11
CA ASP A 124 -1.25 -8.65 3.32
C ASP A 124 -0.67 -7.36 3.90
N ILE A 125 -1.13 -6.94 5.06
CA ILE A 125 -0.48 -5.89 5.84
C ILE A 125 0.13 -6.56 7.05
N ASN A 126 1.47 -6.67 7.04
CA ASN A 126 2.22 -7.34 8.09
C ASN A 126 3.16 -6.39 8.78
N GLY A 127 3.30 -6.54 10.08
CA GLY A 127 4.16 -5.66 10.85
C GLY A 127 4.95 -6.40 11.90
N GLU A 128 6.10 -5.82 12.24
CA GLU A 128 6.89 -6.23 13.38
C GLU A 128 7.11 -4.99 14.23
N VAL A 129 6.85 -5.08 15.53
CA VAL A 129 7.05 -3.97 16.46
C VAL A 129 8.03 -4.41 17.54
N ARG A 130 9.07 -3.62 17.73
CA ARG A 130 10.15 -3.88 18.68
C ARG A 130 10.07 -3.00 19.89
#